data_1f7f0d855018ba950f6c7b7a2859943b
#
_entry.id   1f7f0d855018ba950f6c7b7a2859943b
#
_cell.length_a   1.000
_cell.length_b   1.000
_cell.length_c   1.000
_cell.angle_alpha   90.00
_cell.angle_beta   90.00
_cell.angle_gamma   90.00
#
_symmetry.space_group_name_H-M   'P 1'
#
loop_
_entity.id
_entity.type
_entity.pdbx_description
1 polymer ?
#
loop_
_entity_poly.entity_id
_entity_poly.type
_entity_poly.pdbx_seq_one_letter_code
_entity_poly.pdbx_strand_id
1 'polypeptide(L)'
;MIFRLGELFCGPGGLAWGAMNADIGNPDFGIVHAWANDYDENTCQTYRRNICPNAPETVYHADVRKFDLKNLAPIDAFAFGFPCNDYSVVGEQKGMEGVYGPLYSYGITVLKRYKPQWF
;
A
#
# COMPACT_ATOMS: atom_id res chain seq x y z
N MET A 1 9.45 0.82 19.41
CA MET A 1 9.62 0.10 18.13
C MET A 1 8.77 0.79 17.07
N ILE A 2 9.43 1.29 16.03
CA ILE A 2 8.75 2.04 14.96
C ILE A 2 8.81 1.18 13.69
N PHE A 3 7.64 0.93 13.11
CA PHE A 3 7.52 0.14 11.87
C PHE A 3 7.27 1.08 10.69
N ARG A 4 8.09 0.94 9.65
CA ARG A 4 7.94 1.71 8.39
C ARG A 4 7.00 0.95 7.48
N LEU A 5 5.89 1.59 7.10
CA LEU A 5 4.82 0.98 6.31
C LEU A 5 4.97 1.33 4.83
N GLY A 6 5.05 0.31 3.99
CA GLY A 6 4.88 0.43 2.54
C GLY A 6 3.50 -0.08 2.13
N GLU A 7 2.92 0.53 1.10
CA GLU A 7 1.54 0.24 0.72
C GLU A 7 1.36 0.23 -0.80
N LEU A 8 0.83 -0.86 -1.34
CA LEU A 8 0.31 -0.90 -2.71
C LEU A 8 -1.21 -0.78 -2.68
N PHE A 9 -1.78 -0.22 -3.74
CA PHE A 9 -3.22 0.02 -3.83
C PHE A 9 -3.71 0.82 -2.62
N CYS A 10 -2.98 1.88 -2.31
CA CYS A 10 -3.12 2.57 -1.03
C CYS A 10 -4.45 3.31 -0.85
N GLY A 11 -5.13 3.62 -1.93
CA GLY A 11 -6.34 4.43 -1.86
C GLY A 11 -6.07 5.80 -1.26
N PRO A 12 -7.08 6.45 -0.67
CA PRO A 12 -6.92 7.80 -0.11
C PRO A 12 -6.19 7.83 1.24
N GLY A 13 -5.80 6.67 1.79
CA GLY A 13 -4.99 6.60 2.99
C GLY A 13 -5.70 6.14 4.25
N GLY A 14 -6.89 5.53 4.12
CA GLY A 14 -7.65 5.08 5.30
C GLY A 14 -6.90 4.06 6.15
N LEU A 15 -6.27 3.08 5.52
CA LEU A 15 -5.50 2.08 6.25
C LEU A 15 -4.27 2.71 6.92
N ALA A 16 -3.51 3.52 6.19
CA ALA A 16 -2.34 4.22 6.72
C ALA A 16 -2.72 5.13 7.89
N TRP A 17 -3.81 5.87 7.76
CA TRP A 17 -4.31 6.74 8.82
C TRP A 17 -4.61 5.95 10.09
N GLY A 18 -5.34 4.83 9.95
CA GLY A 18 -5.64 3.96 11.09
C GLY A 18 -4.38 3.37 11.72
N ALA A 19 -3.46 2.90 10.88
CA ALA A 19 -2.20 2.32 11.36
C ALA A 19 -1.34 3.33 12.13
N MET A 20 -1.19 4.54 11.57
CA MET A 20 -0.37 5.59 12.19
C MET A 20 -0.95 6.12 13.49
N ASN A 21 -2.27 6.01 13.67
CA ASN A 21 -2.97 6.46 14.87
C ASN A 21 -3.29 5.32 15.83
N ALA A 22 -2.84 4.11 15.56
CA ALA A 22 -3.07 2.99 16.45
C ALA A 22 -2.34 3.17 17.76
N ASP A 23 -3.04 2.91 18.86
CA ASP A 23 -2.48 3.03 20.21
C ASP A 23 -2.72 1.72 20.97
N ILE A 24 -1.64 1.08 21.34
CA ILE A 24 -1.68 -0.16 22.13
C ILE A 24 -1.26 0.07 23.58
N GLY A 25 -1.21 1.34 24.02
CA GLY A 25 -0.78 1.67 25.38
C GLY A 25 0.73 1.58 25.60
N ASN A 26 1.51 1.40 24.55
CA ASN A 26 2.97 1.36 24.62
C ASN A 26 3.54 2.55 23.84
N PRO A 27 4.17 3.53 24.54
CA PRO A 27 4.69 4.72 23.89
C PRO A 27 5.85 4.45 22.92
N ASP A 28 6.50 3.29 23.03
CA ASP A 28 7.59 2.91 22.15
C ASP A 28 7.10 2.30 20.82
N PHE A 29 5.81 2.00 20.72
CA PHE A 29 5.22 1.45 19.51
C PHE A 29 4.74 2.57 18.60
N GLY A 30 5.01 2.43 17.30
CA GLY A 30 4.49 3.35 16.30
C GLY A 30 4.60 2.79 14.91
N ILE A 31 3.74 3.27 14.02
CA ILE A 31 3.79 2.96 12.59
C ILE A 31 3.94 4.29 11.87
N VAL A 32 4.89 4.36 10.95
CA VAL A 32 5.11 5.56 10.13
C VAL A 32 5.04 5.19 8.66
N HIS A 33 4.65 6.15 7.85
CA HIS A 33 4.60 6.00 6.40
C HIS A 33 6.03 5.94 5.83
N ALA A 34 6.29 4.97 4.94
CA ALA A 34 7.52 4.91 4.17
C ALA A 34 7.27 5.26 2.71
N TRP A 35 6.37 4.55 2.04
CA TRP A 35 5.97 4.84 0.66
C TRP A 35 4.60 4.24 0.38
N ALA A 36 3.95 4.75 -0.65
CA ALA A 36 2.65 4.24 -1.11
C ALA A 36 2.54 4.38 -2.61
N ASN A 37 1.69 3.56 -3.21
CA ASN A 37 1.41 3.59 -4.64
C ASN A 37 -0.08 3.37 -4.90
N ASP A 38 -0.63 4.16 -5.80
CA ASP A 38 -1.97 3.96 -6.36
C ASP A 38 -1.98 4.48 -7.79
N TYR A 39 -2.89 3.98 -8.61
CA TYR A 39 -2.97 4.39 -10.00
C TYR A 39 -3.85 5.63 -10.22
N ASP A 40 -4.65 6.01 -9.23
CA ASP A 40 -5.57 7.15 -9.32
C ASP A 40 -4.93 8.42 -8.74
N GLU A 41 -4.84 9.46 -9.55
CA GLU A 41 -4.16 10.70 -9.13
C GLU A 41 -4.87 11.42 -8.01
N ASN A 42 -6.21 11.54 -8.08
CA ASN A 42 -6.96 12.24 -7.03
C ASN A 42 -6.82 11.54 -5.68
N THR A 43 -6.83 10.23 -5.71
CA THR A 43 -6.61 9.39 -4.53
C THR A 43 -5.21 9.61 -3.96
N CYS A 44 -4.19 9.66 -4.81
CA CYS A 44 -2.82 9.95 -4.39
C CYS A 44 -2.70 11.34 -3.76
N GLN A 45 -3.37 12.34 -4.30
CA GLN A 45 -3.36 13.69 -3.75
C GLN A 45 -3.98 13.71 -2.34
N THR A 46 -5.08 13.01 -2.14
CA THR A 46 -5.71 12.89 -0.82
C THR A 46 -4.78 12.21 0.17
N TYR A 47 -4.15 11.13 -0.24
CA TYR A 47 -3.17 10.41 0.58
C TYR A 47 -2.02 11.34 0.99
N ARG A 48 -1.42 12.06 0.04
CA ARG A 48 -0.32 13.00 0.31
C ARG A 48 -0.70 14.05 1.34
N ARG A 49 -1.89 14.61 1.17
CA ARG A 49 -2.37 15.68 2.05
C ARG A 49 -2.56 15.22 3.49
N ASN A 50 -3.11 14.04 3.68
CA ASN A 50 -3.50 13.56 5.00
C ASN A 50 -2.42 12.72 5.70
N ILE A 51 -1.62 11.99 4.94
CA ILE A 51 -0.67 11.04 5.51
C ILE A 51 0.76 11.60 5.55
N CYS A 52 1.21 12.20 4.47
CA CYS A 52 2.60 12.63 4.35
C CYS A 52 2.74 13.98 3.65
N PRO A 53 2.16 15.05 4.20
CA PRO A 53 2.22 16.38 3.55
C PRO A 53 3.65 16.91 3.43
N ASN A 54 4.57 16.43 4.27
CA ASN A 54 5.98 16.86 4.25
C ASN A 54 6.86 15.97 3.35
N ALA A 55 6.32 14.87 2.82
CA ALA A 55 7.05 13.95 1.96
C ALA A 55 6.14 13.43 0.82
N PRO A 56 5.54 14.34 0.02
CA PRO A 56 4.59 13.95 -1.01
C PRO A 56 5.21 13.10 -2.12
N GLU A 57 6.51 13.19 -2.33
CA GLU A 57 7.25 12.42 -3.33
C GLU A 57 7.32 10.93 -3.03
N THR A 58 6.98 10.51 -1.81
CA THR A 58 6.95 9.09 -1.42
C THR A 58 5.64 8.40 -1.81
N VAL A 59 4.69 9.14 -2.34
CA VAL A 59 3.44 8.60 -2.88
C VAL A 59 3.55 8.59 -4.40
N TYR A 60 3.61 7.39 -4.96
CA TYR A 60 3.87 7.17 -6.38
C TYR A 60 2.55 6.97 -7.12
N HIS A 61 2.20 7.95 -7.94
CA HIS A 61 1.06 7.85 -8.85
C HIS A 61 1.50 7.05 -10.08
N ALA A 62 1.19 5.78 -10.10
CA ALA A 62 1.61 4.90 -11.19
C ALA A 62 0.76 3.63 -11.24
N ASP A 63 0.65 3.07 -12.42
CA ASP A 63 0.12 1.72 -12.60
C ASP A 63 1.16 0.73 -12.06
N VAL A 64 0.76 -0.11 -11.11
CA VAL A 64 1.66 -1.07 -10.45
C VAL A 64 2.36 -2.00 -11.44
N ARG A 65 1.72 -2.28 -12.58
CA ARG A 65 2.28 -3.15 -13.62
C ARG A 65 3.50 -2.53 -14.32
N LYS A 66 3.64 -1.21 -14.22
CA LYS A 66 4.72 -0.42 -14.83
C LYS A 66 5.62 0.25 -13.82
N PHE A 67 5.34 0.06 -12.54
CA PHE A 67 6.03 0.73 -11.44
C PHE A 67 7.26 -0.08 -11.01
N ASP A 68 8.37 0.62 -10.78
CA ASP A 68 9.60 -0.03 -10.32
C ASP A 68 9.50 -0.36 -8.83
N LEU A 69 9.25 -1.63 -8.53
CA LEU A 69 9.14 -2.13 -7.16
C LEU A 69 10.51 -2.44 -6.53
N LYS A 70 11.61 -2.31 -7.29
CA LYS A 70 12.94 -2.75 -6.80
C LYS A 70 13.69 -1.68 -6.04
N ASN A 71 13.37 -0.41 -6.25
CA ASN A 71 14.15 0.72 -5.74
C ASN A 71 13.37 1.58 -4.73
N LEU A 72 12.49 0.97 -3.96
CA LEU A 72 11.74 1.64 -2.90
C LEU A 72 12.51 1.61 -1.58
N ALA A 73 12.16 2.53 -0.68
CA ALA A 73 12.75 2.54 0.65
C ALA A 73 12.45 1.23 1.41
N PRO A 74 13.36 0.80 2.29
CA PRO A 74 13.11 -0.38 3.13
C PRO A 74 11.87 -0.22 4.00
N ILE A 75 11.18 -1.32 4.23
CA ILE A 75 9.95 -1.34 5.03
C ILE A 75 9.99 -2.46 6.08
N ASP A 76 9.27 -2.25 7.17
CA ASP A 76 9.10 -3.23 8.23
C ASP A 76 7.71 -3.85 8.19
N ALA A 77 6.77 -3.16 7.56
CA ALA A 77 5.37 -3.54 7.44
C ALA A 77 4.89 -3.27 6.02
N PHE A 78 3.99 -4.10 5.52
CA PHE A 78 3.47 -3.95 4.17
C PHE A 78 1.97 -4.20 4.15
N ALA A 79 1.23 -3.35 3.43
CA ALA A 79 -0.20 -3.50 3.23
C ALA A 79 -0.52 -3.42 1.74
N PHE A 80 -1.47 -4.25 1.29
CA PHE A 80 -1.95 -4.18 -0.08
C PHE A 80 -3.38 -4.74 -0.17
N GLY A 81 -4.30 -3.86 -0.56
CA GLY A 81 -5.68 -4.25 -0.83
C GLY A 81 -5.95 -4.17 -2.32
N PHE A 82 -5.49 -5.16 -3.09
CA PHE A 82 -5.65 -5.16 -4.54
C PHE A 82 -7.12 -5.13 -4.93
N PRO A 83 -7.47 -4.55 -6.11
CA PRO A 83 -8.86 -4.56 -6.58
C PRO A 83 -9.39 -5.97 -6.68
N CYS A 84 -10.60 -6.20 -6.14
CA CYS A 84 -11.18 -7.53 -6.04
C CYS A 84 -12.41 -7.72 -6.92
N ASN A 85 -12.60 -6.88 -7.94
CA ASN A 85 -13.77 -6.95 -8.84
C ASN A 85 -13.92 -8.31 -9.51
N ASP A 86 -12.82 -9.00 -9.80
CA ASP A 86 -12.81 -10.30 -10.44
C ASP A 86 -12.98 -11.47 -9.45
N TYR A 87 -12.92 -11.20 -8.14
CA TYR A 87 -13.07 -12.21 -7.08
C TYR A 87 -14.33 -11.99 -6.25
N SER A 88 -14.84 -10.75 -6.18
CA SER A 88 -16.00 -10.39 -5.38
C SER A 88 -17.28 -11.00 -5.94
N VAL A 89 -18.24 -11.33 -5.03
CA VAL A 89 -19.58 -11.81 -5.41
C VAL A 89 -20.32 -10.79 -6.28
N VAL A 90 -20.05 -9.50 -6.08
CA VAL A 90 -20.69 -8.40 -6.82
C VAL A 90 -19.90 -7.96 -8.05
N GLY A 91 -18.69 -8.53 -8.27
CA GLY A 91 -17.86 -8.24 -9.43
C GLY A 91 -18.05 -9.24 -10.55
N GLU A 92 -17.12 -9.22 -11.50
CA GLU A 92 -17.16 -10.11 -12.67
C GLU A 92 -16.79 -11.57 -12.35
N GLN A 93 -16.17 -11.81 -11.21
CA GLN A 93 -15.80 -13.14 -10.71
C GLN A 93 -14.89 -13.93 -11.68
N LYS A 94 -14.03 -13.24 -12.40
CA LYS A 94 -13.10 -13.85 -13.33
C LYS A 94 -11.84 -14.44 -12.67
N GLY A 95 -11.62 -14.13 -11.38
CA GLY A 95 -10.46 -14.60 -10.64
C GLY A 95 -9.15 -14.23 -11.31
N MET A 96 -8.26 -15.22 -11.47
CA MET A 96 -6.94 -15.02 -12.09
C MET A 96 -6.99 -14.65 -13.57
N GLU A 97 -8.11 -14.91 -14.24
CA GLU A 97 -8.28 -14.61 -15.66
C GLU A 97 -8.77 -13.18 -15.91
N GLY A 98 -9.27 -12.48 -14.87
CA GLY A 98 -9.75 -11.12 -14.99
C GLY A 98 -8.62 -10.10 -15.07
N VAL A 99 -8.99 -8.86 -15.47
CA VAL A 99 -8.03 -7.74 -15.60
C VAL A 99 -7.35 -7.44 -14.26
N TYR A 100 -8.07 -7.56 -13.15
CA TYR A 100 -7.57 -7.26 -11.82
C TYR A 100 -7.03 -8.48 -11.08
N GLY A 101 -7.32 -9.70 -11.58
CA GLY A 101 -6.94 -10.94 -10.93
C GLY A 101 -5.45 -11.08 -10.63
N PRO A 102 -4.54 -10.82 -11.60
CA PRO A 102 -3.10 -10.97 -11.37
C PRO A 102 -2.48 -9.89 -10.50
N LEU A 103 -3.20 -8.83 -10.14
CA LEU A 103 -2.62 -7.69 -9.43
C LEU A 103 -2.06 -8.06 -8.05
N TYR A 104 -2.62 -9.07 -7.41
CA TYR A 104 -2.09 -9.53 -6.13
C TYR A 104 -0.62 -9.97 -6.24
N SER A 105 -0.19 -10.42 -7.41
CA SER A 105 1.18 -10.90 -7.63
C SER A 105 2.23 -9.83 -7.39
N TYR A 106 1.87 -8.56 -7.59
CA TYR A 106 2.78 -7.44 -7.31
C TYR A 106 3.02 -7.28 -5.80
N GLY A 107 2.01 -7.55 -4.98
CA GLY A 107 2.18 -7.63 -3.53
C GLY A 107 3.14 -8.74 -3.13
N ILE A 108 3.03 -9.91 -3.76
CA ILE A 108 3.95 -11.02 -3.53
C ILE A 108 5.39 -10.63 -3.90
N THR A 109 5.56 -9.89 -5.00
CA THR A 109 6.89 -9.38 -5.40
C THR A 109 7.50 -8.50 -4.31
N VAL A 110 6.71 -7.60 -3.73
CA VAL A 110 7.17 -6.73 -2.62
C VAL A 110 7.56 -7.57 -1.40
N LEU A 111 6.73 -8.54 -1.03
CA LEU A 111 7.01 -9.42 0.10
C LEU A 111 8.33 -10.17 -0.07
N LYS A 112 8.59 -10.68 -1.25
CA LYS A 112 9.85 -11.39 -1.56
C LYS A 112 11.06 -10.47 -1.56
N ARG A 113 10.90 -9.25 -2.04
CA ARG A 113 11.98 -8.28 -2.19
C ARG A 113 12.37 -7.65 -0.85
N TYR A 114 11.38 -7.20 -0.08
CA TYR A 114 11.62 -6.38 1.12
C TYR A 114 11.55 -7.17 2.41
N LYS A 115 10.89 -8.33 2.39
CA LYS A 115 10.76 -9.23 3.56
C LYS A 115 10.34 -8.48 4.82
N PRO A 116 9.23 -7.75 4.79
CA PRO A 116 8.76 -7.03 5.97
C PRO A 116 8.47 -7.99 7.12
N GLN A 117 8.52 -7.47 8.35
CA GLN A 117 8.27 -8.27 9.54
C GLN A 117 6.81 -8.76 9.60
N TRP A 118 5.89 -7.95 9.05
CA TRP A 118 4.48 -8.35 8.98
C TRP A 118 3.77 -7.68 7.79
N PHE A 119 2.63 -8.25 7.41
CA PHE A 119 1.78 -7.73 6.32
C PHE A 119 0.32 -8.15 6.55
#